data_8f5206467762dc25ce3f8141c07680f8
#
_entry.id   8f5206467762dc25ce3f8141c07680f8
#
_cell.length_a   1.000
_cell.length_b   1.000
_cell.length_c   1.000
_cell.angle_alpha   90.00
_cell.angle_beta   90.00
_cell.angle_gamma   90.00
#
_symmetry.space_group_name_H-M   'P 1'
#
loop_
_entity.id
_entity.type
_entity.pdbx_description
1 polymer ?
#
loop_
_entity_poly.entity_id
_entity_poly.type
_entity_poly.pdbx_seq_one_letter_code
_entity_poly.pdbx_strand_id
1 'polypeptide(L)'
;MIDTAAFQGKTAKFYTLGCKLNFSETSTFARTLYNMGVREAKKTEQADICLINTCSVTEVADHKCRQIIHRMVRQNPGAFVIVTGCYAQLESATVAKIEGVDLVLGSNEKADLVQYLSDAWNKVDTAKEETSEGEYHSVKTKDIKSFQASCSRGNRTRYFLKVQDGCNYFCTYCTIPFARGFSRNPTIQSLVAQAEEAAREGGKEIVLTGVNIGDFGKTTGESFLDLVKALDKVEGIQRFRISSLEPDLIDDELIAYCAESRAFMPHFHIPLQSGSDEVLELMHRRYDTALFARKIKLIKEKMPDAFIGVDVMVGSRGERPEYFEDCYNFLDSLPVTQLHVFPYSERPGTAALSIPYVVDDREKKHRAHKLLKLSDEKTRAFYAAHIGQEADVLFEKAARGKAMHGFTDNYIRVELSPDQAKEEYDNQILRVRLGEFNFDQSSLKAKLL
;
A
#
# COMPACT_ATOMS: atom_id res chain seq x y z
N MET A 1 16.89 -20.81 -22.49
CA MET A 1 15.79 -19.87 -22.79
C MET A 1 14.52 -20.49 -22.22
N ILE A 2 13.71 -19.73 -21.50
CA ILE A 2 12.43 -20.21 -20.98
C ILE A 2 11.49 -20.36 -22.17
N ASP A 3 10.88 -21.54 -22.32
CA ASP A 3 9.88 -21.75 -23.37
C ASP A 3 8.57 -21.04 -22.97
N THR A 4 8.26 -19.95 -23.64
CA THR A 4 7.04 -19.19 -23.44
C THR A 4 5.92 -19.56 -24.42
N ALA A 5 6.16 -20.50 -25.33
CA ALA A 5 5.19 -20.89 -26.36
C ALA A 5 3.92 -21.50 -25.75
N ALA A 6 4.03 -22.23 -24.63
CA ALA A 6 2.91 -22.83 -23.91
C ALA A 6 1.91 -21.79 -23.35
N PHE A 7 2.32 -20.54 -23.20
CA PHE A 7 1.49 -19.46 -22.62
C PHE A 7 0.81 -18.58 -23.67
N GLN A 8 1.16 -18.74 -24.97
CA GLN A 8 0.58 -17.96 -26.05
C GLN A 8 -0.95 -18.16 -26.15
N GLY A 9 -1.68 -17.07 -26.10
CA GLY A 9 -3.15 -17.07 -26.18
C GLY A 9 -3.88 -17.50 -24.90
N LYS A 10 -3.17 -17.91 -23.85
CA LYS A 10 -3.75 -18.20 -22.54
C LYS A 10 -4.33 -16.95 -21.89
N THR A 11 -5.23 -17.16 -20.94
CA THR A 11 -5.92 -16.10 -20.20
C THR A 11 -5.54 -16.10 -18.73
N ALA A 12 -5.42 -14.92 -18.12
CA ALA A 12 -5.14 -14.81 -16.70
C ALA A 12 -6.12 -13.91 -15.94
N LYS A 13 -6.38 -14.25 -14.69
CA LYS A 13 -7.03 -13.40 -13.68
C LYS A 13 -6.07 -13.11 -12.54
N PHE A 14 -6.13 -11.86 -12.09
CA PHE A 14 -5.30 -11.37 -11.00
C PHE A 14 -6.17 -10.94 -9.82
N TYR A 15 -5.77 -11.33 -8.62
CA TYR A 15 -6.43 -10.90 -7.40
C TYR A 15 -5.39 -10.41 -6.39
N THR A 16 -5.58 -9.18 -5.91
CA THR A 16 -4.66 -8.57 -4.94
C THR A 16 -5.37 -8.31 -3.61
N LEU A 17 -4.81 -8.82 -2.55
CA LEU A 17 -5.17 -8.50 -1.18
C LEU A 17 -4.06 -7.65 -0.54
N GLY A 18 -4.45 -6.73 0.34
CA GLY A 18 -3.50 -5.96 1.16
C GLY A 18 -3.20 -4.56 0.63
N CYS A 19 -1.93 -4.21 0.58
CA CYS A 19 -1.44 -2.84 0.48
C CYS A 19 -1.10 -2.39 -0.97
N LYS A 20 -0.75 -1.12 -1.12
CA LYS A 20 -0.27 -0.51 -2.38
C LYS A 20 0.93 -1.27 -2.95
N LEU A 21 1.79 -1.81 -2.07
CA LEU A 21 2.96 -2.61 -2.46
C LEU A 21 2.55 -3.91 -3.16
N ASN A 22 1.62 -4.68 -2.60
CA ASN A 22 1.08 -5.87 -3.24
C ASN A 22 0.43 -5.54 -4.59
N PHE A 23 -0.28 -4.41 -4.67
CA PHE A 23 -0.89 -3.97 -5.92
C PHE A 23 0.16 -3.66 -6.99
N SER A 24 1.23 -2.95 -6.65
CA SER A 24 2.36 -2.68 -7.55
C SER A 24 2.99 -4.00 -8.05
N GLU A 25 3.23 -4.95 -7.16
CA GLU A 25 3.78 -6.27 -7.49
C GLU A 25 2.87 -7.04 -8.45
N THR A 26 1.55 -7.10 -8.16
CA THR A 26 0.58 -7.79 -9.04
C THR A 26 0.50 -7.16 -10.43
N SER A 27 0.56 -5.84 -10.53
CA SER A 27 0.60 -5.14 -11.82
C SER A 27 1.85 -5.53 -12.64
N THR A 28 2.97 -5.73 -11.97
CA THR A 28 4.21 -6.19 -12.62
C THR A 28 4.09 -7.66 -13.07
N PHE A 29 3.53 -8.54 -12.23
CA PHE A 29 3.25 -9.93 -12.63
C PHE A 29 2.34 -10.00 -13.86
N ALA A 30 1.28 -9.20 -13.88
CA ALA A 30 0.37 -9.14 -15.03
C ALA A 30 1.12 -8.78 -16.32
N ARG A 31 1.96 -7.72 -16.29
CA ARG A 31 2.76 -7.34 -17.46
C ARG A 31 3.74 -8.43 -17.88
N THR A 32 4.38 -9.08 -16.91
CA THR A 32 5.28 -10.20 -17.20
C THR A 32 4.55 -11.29 -17.97
N LEU A 33 3.34 -11.69 -17.54
CA LEU A 33 2.53 -12.69 -18.24
C LEU A 33 2.02 -12.16 -19.59
N TYR A 34 1.65 -10.88 -19.71
CA TYR A 34 1.25 -10.30 -21.00
C TYR A 34 2.40 -10.32 -22.02
N ASN A 35 3.64 -10.07 -21.58
CA ASN A 35 4.83 -10.17 -22.44
C ASN A 35 5.11 -11.61 -22.90
N MET A 36 4.58 -12.63 -22.20
CA MET A 36 4.63 -14.03 -22.61
C MET A 36 3.46 -14.42 -23.54
N GLY A 37 2.60 -13.47 -23.92
CA GLY A 37 1.44 -13.73 -24.80
C GLY A 37 0.17 -14.14 -24.07
N VAL A 38 0.14 -14.08 -22.74
CA VAL A 38 -1.07 -14.24 -21.94
C VAL A 38 -1.91 -12.96 -22.04
N ARG A 39 -3.24 -13.05 -22.08
CA ARG A 39 -4.14 -11.89 -22.00
C ARG A 39 -4.97 -11.90 -20.70
N GLU A 40 -5.48 -10.75 -20.32
CA GLU A 40 -6.42 -10.66 -19.19
C GLU A 40 -7.76 -11.31 -19.58
N ALA A 41 -8.26 -12.19 -18.72
CA ALA A 41 -9.58 -12.79 -18.88
C ALA A 41 -10.68 -11.76 -18.61
N LYS A 42 -11.74 -11.75 -19.43
CA LYS A 42 -12.92 -10.91 -19.19
C LYS A 42 -13.60 -11.32 -17.88
N LYS A 43 -14.38 -10.40 -17.30
CA LYS A 43 -15.02 -10.60 -15.99
C LYS A 43 -15.81 -11.92 -15.87
N THR A 44 -16.50 -12.33 -16.93
CA THR A 44 -17.33 -13.54 -17.01
C THR A 44 -16.62 -14.75 -17.63
N GLU A 45 -15.42 -14.56 -18.14
CA GLU A 45 -14.62 -15.62 -18.77
C GLU A 45 -13.90 -16.43 -17.70
N GLN A 46 -13.73 -17.74 -17.88
CA GLN A 46 -12.82 -18.55 -17.09
C GLN A 46 -11.38 -18.27 -17.52
N ALA A 47 -10.45 -18.31 -16.56
CA ALA A 47 -9.04 -18.08 -16.84
C ALA A 47 -8.28 -19.40 -16.87
N ASP A 48 -7.24 -19.47 -17.69
CA ASP A 48 -6.26 -20.57 -17.68
C ASP A 48 -5.29 -20.43 -16.50
N ILE A 49 -5.00 -19.19 -16.06
CA ILE A 49 -4.07 -18.88 -14.97
C ILE A 49 -4.78 -17.95 -13.97
N CYS A 50 -4.67 -18.27 -12.68
CA CYS A 50 -5.13 -17.39 -11.59
C CYS A 50 -3.93 -17.03 -10.70
N LEU A 51 -3.59 -15.73 -10.60
CA LEU A 51 -2.55 -15.25 -9.70
C LEU A 51 -3.16 -14.46 -8.54
N ILE A 52 -2.90 -14.91 -7.30
CA ILE A 52 -3.45 -14.34 -6.07
C ILE A 52 -2.29 -13.83 -5.22
N ASN A 53 -2.21 -12.50 -5.05
CA ASN A 53 -1.23 -11.86 -4.17
C ASN A 53 -1.87 -11.58 -2.81
N THR A 54 -1.33 -12.20 -1.77
CA THR A 54 -1.93 -12.34 -0.44
C THR A 54 -1.34 -11.38 0.60
N CYS A 55 -2.12 -11.10 1.65
CA CYS A 55 -1.76 -10.26 2.78
C CYS A 55 -1.85 -11.04 4.09
N SER A 56 -1.03 -10.68 5.10
CA SER A 56 -1.00 -11.35 6.41
C SER A 56 -0.77 -10.38 7.58
N VAL A 57 -1.28 -9.14 7.47
CA VAL A 57 -1.13 -8.16 8.57
C VAL A 57 -2.10 -8.39 9.73
N THR A 58 -3.21 -9.10 9.49
CA THR A 58 -4.21 -9.47 10.52
C THR A 58 -4.72 -10.88 10.28
N GLU A 59 -5.26 -11.52 11.32
CA GLU A 59 -5.92 -12.82 11.21
C GLU A 59 -7.12 -12.78 10.25
N VAL A 60 -7.88 -11.69 10.26
CA VAL A 60 -8.99 -11.44 9.32
C VAL A 60 -8.47 -11.43 7.87
N ALA A 61 -7.28 -10.85 7.64
CA ALA A 61 -6.66 -10.87 6.31
C ALA A 61 -6.31 -12.29 5.87
N ASP A 62 -5.76 -13.13 6.75
CA ASP A 62 -5.44 -14.52 6.44
C ASP A 62 -6.70 -15.32 6.10
N HIS A 63 -7.76 -15.18 6.91
CA HIS A 63 -9.06 -15.81 6.64
C HIS A 63 -9.62 -15.38 5.27
N LYS A 64 -9.55 -14.08 4.97
CA LYS A 64 -9.98 -13.53 3.68
C LYS A 64 -9.13 -14.07 2.53
N CYS A 65 -7.83 -14.26 2.72
CA CYS A 65 -6.96 -14.88 1.71
C CYS A 65 -7.44 -16.29 1.37
N ARG A 66 -7.67 -17.16 2.37
CA ARG A 66 -8.19 -18.51 2.15
C ARG A 66 -9.53 -18.50 1.41
N GLN A 67 -10.48 -17.64 1.80
CA GLN A 67 -11.77 -17.50 1.11
C GLN A 67 -11.60 -17.11 -0.37
N ILE A 68 -10.68 -16.20 -0.67
CA ILE A 68 -10.42 -15.76 -2.04
C ILE A 68 -9.78 -16.87 -2.86
N ILE A 69 -8.82 -17.61 -2.31
CA ILE A 69 -8.19 -18.74 -2.99
C ILE A 69 -9.25 -19.77 -3.36
N HIS A 70 -10.06 -20.25 -2.42
CA HIS A 70 -11.16 -21.18 -2.71
C HIS A 70 -12.17 -20.64 -3.72
N ARG A 71 -12.47 -19.34 -3.68
CA ARG A 71 -13.37 -18.71 -4.66
C ARG A 71 -12.77 -18.73 -6.06
N MET A 72 -11.50 -18.38 -6.20
CA MET A 72 -10.82 -18.35 -7.50
C MET A 72 -10.72 -19.73 -8.12
N VAL A 73 -10.37 -20.75 -7.35
CA VAL A 73 -10.37 -22.16 -7.77
C VAL A 73 -11.76 -22.57 -8.28
N ARG A 74 -12.83 -22.33 -7.50
CA ARG A 74 -14.18 -22.71 -7.90
C ARG A 74 -14.72 -21.97 -9.13
N GLN A 75 -14.32 -20.70 -9.31
CA GLN A 75 -14.77 -19.90 -10.46
C GLN A 75 -13.98 -20.17 -11.74
N ASN A 76 -12.82 -20.81 -11.64
CA ASN A 76 -11.95 -21.10 -12.78
C ASN A 76 -11.48 -22.57 -12.71
N PRO A 77 -12.40 -23.56 -12.86
CA PRO A 77 -12.04 -24.96 -12.77
C PRO A 77 -11.04 -25.31 -13.86
N GLY A 78 -9.96 -26.01 -13.48
CA GLY A 78 -8.86 -26.37 -14.36
C GLY A 78 -7.84 -25.26 -14.62
N ALA A 79 -8.00 -24.06 -14.03
CA ALA A 79 -6.98 -23.03 -14.09
C ALA A 79 -5.73 -23.43 -13.28
N PHE A 80 -4.57 -22.99 -13.71
CA PHE A 80 -3.33 -23.06 -12.94
C PHE A 80 -3.31 -21.92 -11.90
N VAL A 81 -3.34 -22.27 -10.61
CA VAL A 81 -3.51 -21.32 -9.52
C VAL A 81 -2.17 -21.05 -8.83
N ILE A 82 -1.74 -19.79 -8.92
CA ILE A 82 -0.51 -19.28 -8.30
C ILE A 82 -0.87 -18.42 -7.10
N VAL A 83 -0.28 -18.70 -5.94
CA VAL A 83 -0.45 -17.89 -4.73
C VAL A 83 0.89 -17.32 -4.29
N THR A 84 0.95 -16.01 -4.04
CA THR A 84 2.14 -15.31 -3.56
C THR A 84 1.78 -14.26 -2.51
N GLY A 85 2.77 -13.52 -2.00
CA GLY A 85 2.58 -12.44 -1.03
C GLY A 85 2.87 -12.84 0.41
N CYS A 86 2.49 -11.98 1.37
CA CYS A 86 2.90 -12.14 2.77
C CYS A 86 2.33 -13.41 3.42
N TYR A 87 1.06 -13.76 3.15
CA TYR A 87 0.47 -14.98 3.69
C TYR A 87 1.11 -16.23 3.07
N ALA A 88 1.35 -16.22 1.76
CA ALA A 88 2.05 -17.31 1.06
C ALA A 88 3.48 -17.52 1.60
N GLN A 89 4.19 -16.46 1.99
CA GLN A 89 5.53 -16.58 2.60
C GLN A 89 5.49 -17.19 3.99
N LEU A 90 4.53 -16.76 4.83
CA LEU A 90 4.46 -17.22 6.23
C LEU A 90 3.88 -18.63 6.36
N GLU A 91 2.98 -19.01 5.46
CA GLU A 91 2.18 -20.24 5.54
C GLU A 91 2.27 -21.06 4.24
N SER A 92 3.43 -21.06 3.58
CA SER A 92 3.60 -21.65 2.23
C SER A 92 3.11 -23.10 2.14
N ALA A 93 3.51 -23.95 3.09
CA ALA A 93 3.09 -25.35 3.12
C ALA A 93 1.58 -25.52 3.40
N THR A 94 0.99 -24.65 4.21
CA THR A 94 -0.44 -24.66 4.51
C THR A 94 -1.24 -24.22 3.28
N VAL A 95 -0.75 -23.22 2.55
CA VAL A 95 -1.39 -22.71 1.32
C VAL A 95 -1.30 -23.73 0.19
N ALA A 96 -0.18 -24.44 0.05
CA ALA A 96 0.00 -25.49 -0.96
C ALA A 96 -0.96 -26.68 -0.79
N LYS A 97 -1.45 -26.93 0.44
CA LYS A 97 -2.45 -27.95 0.75
C LYS A 97 -3.88 -27.56 0.40
N ILE A 98 -4.13 -26.31 0.02
CA ILE A 98 -5.45 -25.88 -0.40
C ILE A 98 -5.74 -26.51 -1.77
N GLU A 99 -6.79 -27.32 -1.84
CA GLU A 99 -7.22 -28.00 -3.07
C GLU A 99 -7.33 -27.01 -4.25
N GLY A 100 -6.70 -27.34 -5.37
CA GLY A 100 -6.68 -26.53 -6.58
C GLY A 100 -5.63 -25.41 -6.59
N VAL A 101 -4.72 -25.33 -5.61
CA VAL A 101 -3.52 -24.50 -5.67
C VAL A 101 -2.39 -25.32 -6.30
N ASP A 102 -1.78 -24.81 -7.36
CA ASP A 102 -0.70 -25.51 -8.09
C ASP A 102 0.69 -25.02 -7.68
N LEU A 103 0.84 -23.69 -7.42
CA LEU A 103 2.14 -23.10 -7.15
C LEU A 103 2.04 -22.01 -6.07
N VAL A 104 2.92 -22.10 -5.07
CA VAL A 104 3.06 -21.08 -4.01
C VAL A 104 4.46 -20.49 -4.04
N LEU A 105 4.56 -19.17 -4.20
CA LEU A 105 5.83 -18.45 -4.26
C LEU A 105 5.99 -17.49 -3.08
N GLY A 106 7.09 -17.65 -2.34
CA GLY A 106 7.49 -16.74 -1.27
C GLY A 106 7.97 -15.38 -1.76
N SER A 107 8.41 -14.57 -0.80
CA SER A 107 8.83 -13.18 -1.06
C SER A 107 10.14 -13.06 -1.83
N ASN A 108 10.99 -14.09 -1.80
CA ASN A 108 12.22 -14.13 -2.57
C ASN A 108 11.98 -14.68 -4.00
N GLU A 109 11.22 -15.76 -4.09
CA GLU A 109 10.99 -16.55 -5.30
C GLU A 109 10.07 -15.85 -6.30
N LYS A 110 9.17 -14.99 -5.85
CA LYS A 110 8.26 -14.23 -6.71
C LYS A 110 8.97 -13.34 -7.74
N ALA A 111 10.25 -13.01 -7.53
CA ALA A 111 11.06 -12.28 -8.50
C ALA A 111 11.30 -13.08 -9.78
N ASP A 112 11.36 -14.40 -9.65
CA ASP A 112 11.61 -15.35 -10.74
C ASP A 112 10.33 -16.10 -11.16
N LEU A 113 9.17 -15.42 -11.07
CA LEU A 113 7.84 -15.99 -11.37
C LEU A 113 7.81 -16.79 -12.66
N VAL A 114 8.42 -16.29 -13.74
CA VAL A 114 8.39 -16.94 -15.07
C VAL A 114 9.06 -18.30 -15.03
N GLN A 115 10.22 -18.39 -14.36
CA GLN A 115 10.95 -19.65 -14.25
C GLN A 115 10.12 -20.69 -13.47
N TYR A 116 9.66 -20.35 -12.27
CA TYR A 116 8.85 -21.24 -11.45
C TYR A 116 7.55 -21.67 -12.12
N LEU A 117 6.88 -20.72 -12.79
CA LEU A 117 5.64 -21.02 -13.52
C LEU A 117 5.91 -21.99 -14.68
N SER A 118 6.96 -21.77 -15.47
CA SER A 118 7.29 -22.66 -16.59
C SER A 118 7.65 -24.07 -16.12
N ASP A 119 8.43 -24.17 -15.04
CA ASP A 119 8.84 -25.45 -14.48
C ASP A 119 7.65 -26.25 -13.92
N ALA A 120 6.76 -25.58 -13.18
CA ALA A 120 5.57 -26.20 -12.62
C ALA A 120 4.50 -26.52 -13.67
N TRP A 121 4.31 -25.65 -14.68
CA TRP A 121 3.37 -25.88 -15.78
C TRP A 121 3.65 -27.17 -16.53
N ASN A 122 4.92 -27.40 -16.88
CA ASN A 122 5.35 -28.59 -17.63
C ASN A 122 5.13 -29.89 -16.81
N LYS A 123 5.14 -29.84 -15.49
CA LYS A 123 4.86 -31.01 -14.62
C LYS A 123 3.36 -31.34 -14.60
N VAL A 124 2.48 -30.35 -14.57
CA VAL A 124 1.03 -30.57 -14.53
C VAL A 124 0.51 -31.21 -15.81
N ASP A 125 1.08 -30.85 -16.99
CA ASP A 125 0.71 -31.47 -18.26
C ASP A 125 1.10 -32.97 -18.34
N THR A 126 2.05 -33.41 -17.52
CA THR A 126 2.55 -34.80 -17.51
C THR A 126 1.93 -35.69 -16.43
N ALA A 127 1.29 -35.11 -15.40
CA ALA A 127 0.82 -35.84 -14.20
C ALA A 127 -0.45 -35.24 -13.58
N LYS A 128 -1.60 -35.34 -14.28
CA LYS A 128 -2.91 -35.11 -13.63
C LYS A 128 -3.36 -36.36 -12.88
N GLU A 129 -2.77 -36.62 -11.71
CA GLU A 129 -3.42 -37.43 -10.67
C GLU A 129 -4.21 -36.47 -9.75
N GLU A 130 -5.47 -36.80 -9.48
CA GLU A 130 -6.51 -35.95 -8.89
C GLU A 130 -6.28 -35.45 -7.44
N THR A 131 -5.10 -35.62 -6.83
CA THR A 131 -4.85 -35.34 -5.40
C THR A 131 -3.45 -34.84 -5.07
N SER A 132 -2.71 -34.15 -5.94
CA SER A 132 -1.40 -33.65 -5.58
C SER A 132 -1.49 -32.30 -4.81
N GLU A 133 -0.83 -32.21 -3.65
CA GLU A 133 -0.56 -30.92 -3.00
C GLU A 133 0.21 -30.02 -3.97
N GLY A 134 -0.10 -28.70 -3.98
CA GLY A 134 0.60 -27.73 -4.82
C GLY A 134 2.10 -27.66 -4.47
N GLU A 135 2.91 -27.31 -5.45
CA GLU A 135 4.34 -27.07 -5.26
C GLU A 135 4.54 -25.72 -4.51
N TYR A 136 5.43 -25.66 -3.53
CA TYR A 136 5.75 -24.41 -2.88
C TYR A 136 7.26 -24.15 -2.80
N HIS A 137 7.62 -22.89 -3.01
CA HIS A 137 8.98 -22.39 -2.93
C HIS A 137 8.99 -21.16 -2.01
N SER A 138 9.69 -21.26 -0.91
CA SER A 138 9.91 -20.16 0.03
C SER A 138 11.19 -20.39 0.82
N VAL A 139 12.02 -19.36 0.88
CA VAL A 139 13.22 -19.37 1.71
C VAL A 139 12.92 -18.88 3.13
N LYS A 140 13.81 -19.17 4.07
CA LYS A 140 13.73 -18.57 5.42
C LYS A 140 13.90 -17.06 5.36
N THR A 141 13.30 -16.33 6.30
CA THR A 141 13.35 -14.87 6.39
C THR A 141 14.73 -14.25 6.15
N LYS A 142 15.78 -14.81 6.76
CA LYS A 142 17.17 -14.32 6.63
C LYS A 142 17.75 -14.44 5.21
N ASP A 143 17.16 -15.30 4.40
CA ASP A 143 17.61 -15.62 3.05
C ASP A 143 16.81 -14.87 1.97
N ILE A 144 15.81 -14.05 2.37
CA ILE A 144 15.07 -13.18 1.46
C ILE A 144 15.95 -12.00 1.07
N LYS A 145 16.55 -12.06 -0.13
CA LYS A 145 17.51 -11.05 -0.64
C LYS A 145 17.06 -10.39 -1.93
N SER A 146 16.20 -11.04 -2.72
CA SER A 146 15.75 -10.50 -3.99
C SER A 146 14.91 -9.23 -3.79
N PHE A 147 15.11 -8.25 -4.66
CA PHE A 147 14.24 -7.07 -4.78
C PHE A 147 13.52 -7.14 -6.11
N GLN A 148 12.23 -7.38 -6.08
CA GLN A 148 11.41 -7.28 -7.29
C GLN A 148 11.05 -5.82 -7.54
N ALA A 149 11.62 -5.24 -8.59
CA ALA A 149 11.22 -3.93 -9.07
C ALA A 149 9.76 -3.95 -9.51
N SER A 150 8.97 -2.99 -9.08
CA SER A 150 7.58 -2.90 -9.47
C SER A 150 7.07 -1.46 -9.50
N CYS A 151 6.31 -1.16 -10.56
CA CYS A 151 5.56 0.06 -10.73
C CYS A 151 4.18 -0.32 -11.29
N SER A 152 3.09 0.04 -10.59
CA SER A 152 1.76 -0.25 -11.10
C SER A 152 1.45 0.65 -12.31
N ARG A 153 0.72 0.14 -13.31
CA ARG A 153 0.40 0.84 -14.55
C ARG A 153 -0.98 0.48 -15.08
N GLY A 154 -1.54 1.34 -15.91
CA GLY A 154 -2.64 1.04 -16.82
C GLY A 154 -4.06 1.15 -16.25
N ASN A 155 -4.36 0.64 -15.07
CA ASN A 155 -5.74 0.54 -14.57
C ASN A 155 -6.12 1.58 -13.51
N ARG A 156 -5.20 2.48 -13.16
CA ARG A 156 -5.42 3.55 -12.17
C ARG A 156 -4.72 4.81 -12.60
N THR A 157 -5.29 5.95 -12.26
CA THR A 157 -4.72 7.28 -12.50
C THR A 157 -3.41 7.48 -11.73
N ARG A 158 -3.28 6.90 -10.54
CA ARG A 158 -2.06 6.98 -9.71
C ARG A 158 -1.21 5.73 -9.85
N TYR A 159 0.07 5.92 -10.13
CA TYR A 159 1.07 4.86 -10.22
C TYR A 159 1.68 4.60 -8.86
N PHE A 160 1.94 3.34 -8.51
CA PHE A 160 2.62 2.96 -7.27
C PHE A 160 4.01 2.44 -7.60
N LEU A 161 5.04 3.21 -7.27
CA LEU A 161 6.45 2.84 -7.48
C LEU A 161 7.01 2.23 -6.20
N LYS A 162 7.41 0.96 -6.26
CA LYS A 162 8.06 0.27 -5.15
C LYS A 162 9.51 0.73 -5.04
N VAL A 163 9.81 1.48 -3.98
CA VAL A 163 11.16 2.01 -3.74
C VAL A 163 11.95 1.22 -2.70
N GLN A 164 11.25 0.45 -1.84
CA GLN A 164 11.87 -0.28 -0.73
C GLN A 164 11.03 -1.51 -0.38
N ASP A 165 11.64 -2.58 0.17
CA ASP A 165 10.98 -3.78 0.67
C ASP A 165 11.66 -4.29 1.94
N GLY A 166 10.90 -5.05 2.78
CA GLY A 166 11.37 -5.55 4.05
C GLY A 166 11.47 -4.47 5.15
N CYS A 167 11.82 -4.86 6.38
CA CYS A 167 11.92 -3.93 7.50
C CYS A 167 12.87 -4.46 8.58
N ASN A 168 13.67 -3.56 9.18
CA ASN A 168 14.63 -3.87 10.25
C ASN A 168 14.15 -3.42 11.64
N TYR A 169 12.88 -3.02 11.79
CA TYR A 169 12.38 -2.50 13.08
C TYR A 169 12.01 -3.60 14.06
N PHE A 170 11.42 -4.69 13.58
CA PHE A 170 10.96 -5.79 14.43
C PHE A 170 10.07 -5.33 15.59
N CYS A 171 9.12 -4.43 15.30
CA CYS A 171 8.13 -4.02 16.27
C CYS A 171 7.42 -5.25 16.86
N THR A 172 7.13 -5.23 18.17
CA THR A 172 6.67 -6.42 18.91
C THR A 172 5.41 -7.08 18.34
N TYR A 173 4.56 -6.33 17.67
CA TYR A 173 3.30 -6.79 17.08
C TYR A 173 3.38 -7.20 15.60
N CYS A 174 4.53 -6.93 14.93
CA CYS A 174 4.59 -6.93 13.47
C CYS A 174 5.15 -8.23 12.90
N THR A 175 4.44 -8.81 11.91
CA THR A 175 4.87 -9.99 11.16
C THR A 175 5.61 -9.67 9.86
N ILE A 176 5.65 -8.41 9.45
CA ILE A 176 6.20 -8.02 8.15
C ILE A 176 7.69 -8.36 7.98
N PRO A 177 8.57 -8.17 8.98
CA PRO A 177 9.95 -8.61 8.85
C PRO A 177 10.08 -10.11 8.53
N PHE A 178 9.19 -10.94 9.10
CA PHE A 178 9.18 -12.39 8.84
C PHE A 178 8.64 -12.73 7.44
N ALA A 179 7.67 -11.95 6.95
CA ALA A 179 7.05 -12.17 5.64
C ALA A 179 7.87 -11.60 4.48
N ARG A 180 8.60 -10.49 4.70
CA ARG A 180 9.29 -9.75 3.64
C ARG A 180 10.80 -9.64 3.80
N GLY A 181 11.34 -10.13 4.93
CA GLY A 181 12.77 -10.08 5.21
C GLY A 181 13.28 -8.70 5.64
N PHE A 182 14.60 -8.55 5.60
CA PHE A 182 15.28 -7.33 5.95
C PHE A 182 15.07 -6.22 4.90
N SER A 183 15.24 -4.97 5.35
CA SER A 183 15.15 -3.78 4.50
C SER A 183 16.14 -3.84 3.34
N ARG A 184 15.66 -3.62 2.14
CA ARG A 184 16.44 -3.57 0.90
C ARG A 184 15.77 -2.67 -0.12
N ASN A 185 16.58 -2.12 -1.03
CA ASN A 185 16.16 -1.18 -2.06
C ASN A 185 16.99 -1.34 -3.34
N PRO A 186 16.47 -0.93 -4.50
CA PRO A 186 17.25 -0.79 -5.71
C PRO A 186 18.02 0.54 -5.71
N THR A 187 18.82 0.79 -6.73
CA THR A 187 19.51 2.08 -6.92
C THR A 187 18.54 3.18 -7.33
N ILE A 188 18.89 4.43 -7.01
CA ILE A 188 18.16 5.63 -7.46
C ILE A 188 18.02 5.63 -8.98
N GLN A 189 19.08 5.32 -9.71
CA GLN A 189 19.06 5.29 -11.17
C GLN A 189 17.96 4.33 -11.71
N SER A 190 17.81 3.16 -11.11
CA SER A 190 16.77 2.19 -11.50
C SER A 190 15.36 2.72 -11.24
N LEU A 191 15.15 3.47 -10.14
CA LEU A 191 13.85 4.05 -9.80
C LEU A 191 13.50 5.24 -10.69
N VAL A 192 14.49 6.09 -11.01
CA VAL A 192 14.31 7.19 -11.97
C VAL A 192 13.90 6.65 -13.34
N ALA A 193 14.57 5.61 -13.84
CA ALA A 193 14.22 4.99 -15.12
C ALA A 193 12.78 4.45 -15.15
N GLN A 194 12.29 3.86 -14.03
CA GLN A 194 10.89 3.42 -13.91
C GLN A 194 9.91 4.59 -13.86
N ALA A 195 10.27 5.70 -13.21
CA ALA A 195 9.44 6.90 -13.18
C ALA A 195 9.36 7.58 -14.55
N GLU A 196 10.48 7.64 -15.30
CA GLU A 196 10.50 8.14 -16.68
C GLU A 196 9.67 7.27 -17.63
N GLU A 197 9.70 5.95 -17.44
CA GLU A 197 8.83 5.05 -18.20
C GLU A 197 7.35 5.29 -17.89
N ALA A 198 6.99 5.48 -16.60
CA ALA A 198 5.65 5.84 -16.20
C ALA A 198 5.21 7.19 -16.82
N ALA A 199 6.12 8.17 -16.92
CA ALA A 199 5.86 9.46 -17.57
C ALA A 199 5.58 9.28 -19.07
N ARG A 200 6.38 8.46 -19.78
CA ARG A 200 6.16 8.14 -21.21
C ARG A 200 4.81 7.45 -21.47
N GLU A 201 4.30 6.69 -20.50
CA GLU A 201 2.96 6.09 -20.56
C GLU A 201 1.82 7.04 -20.19
N GLY A 202 2.11 8.32 -19.92
CA GLY A 202 1.13 9.35 -19.59
C GLY A 202 0.77 9.43 -18.11
N GLY A 203 1.52 8.77 -17.22
CA GLY A 203 1.36 8.89 -15.76
C GLY A 203 1.54 10.34 -15.30
N LYS A 204 0.66 10.85 -14.44
CA LYS A 204 0.70 12.19 -13.89
C LYS A 204 1.14 12.21 -12.43
N GLU A 205 0.77 11.19 -11.67
CA GLU A 205 1.06 11.07 -10.24
C GLU A 205 1.67 9.70 -9.92
N ILE A 206 2.81 9.72 -9.19
CA ILE A 206 3.47 8.53 -8.65
C ILE A 206 3.44 8.58 -7.13
N VAL A 207 2.98 7.51 -6.50
CA VAL A 207 3.06 7.29 -5.06
C VAL A 207 4.24 6.37 -4.78
N LEU A 208 5.24 6.88 -4.05
CA LEU A 208 6.36 6.07 -3.57
C LEU A 208 5.83 5.08 -2.53
N THR A 209 6.08 3.80 -2.71
CA THR A 209 5.56 2.75 -1.83
C THR A 209 6.65 1.77 -1.39
N GLY A 210 6.51 1.26 -0.19
CA GLY A 210 7.41 0.30 0.43
C GLY A 210 6.84 -0.19 1.75
N VAL A 211 7.65 -0.88 2.52
CA VAL A 211 7.34 -1.32 3.88
C VAL A 211 7.75 -0.26 4.89
N ASN A 212 8.98 0.20 4.79
CA ASN A 212 9.57 1.30 5.57
C ASN A 212 10.47 2.11 4.63
N ILE A 213 9.86 3.04 3.90
CA ILE A 213 10.56 3.76 2.82
C ILE A 213 11.71 4.64 3.30
N GLY A 214 11.67 5.09 4.57
CA GLY A 214 12.76 5.84 5.19
C GLY A 214 14.05 5.04 5.38
N ASP A 215 13.95 3.69 5.37
CA ASP A 215 15.12 2.80 5.37
C ASP A 215 15.81 2.70 3.99
N PHE A 216 15.35 3.45 2.98
CA PHE A 216 15.97 3.49 1.65
C PHE A 216 17.45 3.84 1.74
N GLY A 217 18.26 3.17 0.93
CA GLY A 217 19.71 3.41 0.82
C GLY A 217 20.55 2.48 1.69
N LYS A 218 20.00 1.76 2.66
CA LYS A 218 20.79 0.86 3.53
C LYS A 218 21.56 -0.24 2.78
N THR A 219 21.11 -0.62 1.59
CA THR A 219 21.78 -1.62 0.76
C THR A 219 22.63 -1.03 -0.37
N THR A 220 22.40 0.23 -0.72
CA THR A 220 23.09 0.90 -1.84
C THR A 220 24.02 2.03 -1.41
N GLY A 221 23.94 2.48 -0.15
CA GLY A 221 24.71 3.63 0.36
C GLY A 221 24.15 4.99 -0.08
N GLU A 222 22.98 5.01 -0.73
CA GLU A 222 22.23 6.20 -1.12
C GLU A 222 21.34 6.66 0.04
N SER A 223 20.66 7.82 -0.07
CA SER A 223 19.66 8.27 0.91
C SER A 223 18.27 8.42 0.31
N PHE A 224 17.24 8.41 1.18
CA PHE A 224 15.87 8.68 0.73
C PHE A 224 15.73 10.12 0.21
N LEU A 225 16.43 11.07 0.80
CA LEU A 225 16.45 12.46 0.31
C LEU A 225 17.07 12.57 -1.08
N ASP A 226 18.16 11.83 -1.36
CA ASP A 226 18.76 11.80 -2.71
C ASP A 226 17.80 11.20 -3.73
N LEU A 227 17.03 10.17 -3.36
CA LEU A 227 15.97 9.63 -4.19
C LEU A 227 14.89 10.68 -4.50
N VAL A 228 14.42 11.40 -3.48
CA VAL A 228 13.44 12.48 -3.62
C VAL A 228 13.96 13.57 -4.57
N LYS A 229 15.19 14.03 -4.37
CA LYS A 229 15.86 15.02 -5.23
C LYS A 229 16.03 14.55 -6.68
N ALA A 230 16.28 13.26 -6.89
CA ALA A 230 16.42 12.69 -8.23
C ALA A 230 15.06 12.56 -8.94
N LEU A 231 14.04 12.07 -8.24
CA LEU A 231 12.68 11.92 -8.77
C LEU A 231 12.03 13.28 -9.10
N ASP A 232 12.31 14.33 -8.32
CA ASP A 232 11.79 15.67 -8.56
C ASP A 232 12.22 16.24 -9.92
N LYS A 233 13.32 15.74 -10.50
CA LYS A 233 13.81 16.12 -11.82
C LYS A 233 13.18 15.35 -12.98
N VAL A 234 12.40 14.32 -12.71
CA VAL A 234 11.76 13.51 -13.75
C VAL A 234 10.68 14.34 -14.45
N GLU A 235 10.89 14.61 -15.73
CA GLU A 235 9.94 15.34 -16.57
C GLU A 235 8.70 14.47 -16.88
N GLY A 236 7.54 15.11 -17.04
CA GLY A 236 6.28 14.43 -17.35
C GLY A 236 5.49 13.97 -16.11
N ILE A 237 6.15 13.63 -15.00
CA ILE A 237 5.46 13.41 -13.72
C ILE A 237 5.26 14.75 -13.03
N GLN A 238 4.00 15.07 -12.79
CA GLN A 238 3.61 16.34 -12.15
C GLN A 238 3.51 16.23 -10.64
N ARG A 239 3.27 15.01 -10.10
CA ARG A 239 3.09 14.78 -8.68
C ARG A 239 3.79 13.53 -8.20
N PHE A 240 4.54 13.67 -7.12
CA PHE A 240 5.02 12.56 -6.31
C PHE A 240 4.39 12.64 -4.91
N ARG A 241 3.99 11.48 -4.37
CA ARG A 241 3.54 11.38 -2.98
C ARG A 241 4.39 10.40 -2.23
N ILE A 242 4.78 10.79 -1.03
CA ILE A 242 5.46 9.93 -0.07
C ILE A 242 4.37 9.12 0.66
N SER A 243 4.48 7.78 0.64
CA SER A 243 3.61 6.94 1.47
C SER A 243 4.14 6.87 2.91
N SER A 244 3.83 5.84 3.65
CA SER A 244 4.16 5.69 5.06
C SER A 244 5.66 5.85 5.34
N LEU A 245 6.03 6.84 6.14
CA LEU A 245 7.40 7.19 6.50
C LEU A 245 7.50 7.31 8.02
N GLU A 246 8.36 6.49 8.63
CA GLU A 246 8.53 6.44 10.08
C GLU A 246 9.04 7.78 10.64
N PRO A 247 8.51 8.25 11.77
CA PRO A 247 8.82 9.58 12.34
C PRO A 247 10.31 9.84 12.56
N ASP A 248 11.04 8.83 13.02
CA ASP A 248 12.49 8.89 13.27
C ASP A 248 13.35 8.89 12.00
N LEU A 249 12.74 8.56 10.85
CA LEU A 249 13.38 8.57 9.53
C LEU A 249 12.96 9.78 8.67
N ILE A 250 12.18 10.70 9.22
CA ILE A 250 11.86 11.97 8.57
C ILE A 250 12.91 13.00 8.94
N ASP A 251 13.84 13.26 8.05
CA ASP A 251 14.83 14.32 8.24
C ASP A 251 14.20 15.70 8.06
N ASP A 252 14.68 16.69 8.83
CA ASP A 252 14.22 18.08 8.74
C ASP A 252 14.54 18.68 7.36
N GLU A 253 15.67 18.25 6.74
CA GLU A 253 16.04 18.61 5.37
C GLU A 253 15.07 18.05 4.33
N LEU A 254 14.55 16.83 4.53
CA LEU A 254 13.52 16.25 3.67
C LEU A 254 12.23 17.09 3.69
N ILE A 255 11.79 17.52 4.88
CA ILE A 255 10.61 18.39 5.02
C ILE A 255 10.83 19.72 4.31
N ALA A 256 12.00 20.35 4.51
CA ALA A 256 12.35 21.60 3.86
C ALA A 256 12.40 21.46 2.34
N TYR A 257 12.98 20.38 1.82
CA TYR A 257 13.02 20.10 0.40
C TYR A 257 11.62 19.89 -0.21
N CYS A 258 10.76 19.10 0.45
CA CYS A 258 9.40 18.88 -0.02
C CYS A 258 8.57 20.18 -0.07
N ALA A 259 8.82 21.12 0.84
CA ALA A 259 8.14 22.41 0.86
C ALA A 259 8.48 23.31 -0.35
N GLU A 260 9.67 23.13 -0.94
CA GLU A 260 10.15 23.90 -2.10
C GLU A 260 10.09 23.10 -3.40
N SER A 261 9.75 21.82 -3.33
CA SER A 261 9.75 20.91 -4.47
C SER A 261 8.68 21.28 -5.50
N ARG A 262 9.03 21.11 -6.76
CA ARG A 262 8.12 21.24 -7.90
C ARG A 262 7.01 20.18 -7.88
N ALA A 263 7.32 18.96 -7.47
CA ALA A 263 6.46 17.81 -7.71
C ALA A 263 6.12 16.99 -6.46
N PHE A 264 6.85 17.14 -5.35
CA PHE A 264 6.48 16.47 -4.11
C PHE A 264 5.32 17.19 -3.43
N MET A 265 4.20 16.50 -3.36
CA MET A 265 2.94 17.08 -2.89
C MET A 265 2.92 17.28 -1.38
N PRO A 266 2.23 18.33 -0.86
CA PRO A 266 2.09 18.61 0.58
C PRO A 266 1.14 17.58 1.23
N HIS A 267 1.59 16.32 1.25
CA HIS A 267 0.88 15.18 1.79
C HIS A 267 1.85 14.22 2.46
N PHE A 268 1.66 13.96 3.74
CA PHE A 268 2.46 13.04 4.52
C PHE A 268 1.57 11.96 5.15
N HIS A 269 2.07 10.74 5.17
CA HIS A 269 1.47 9.63 5.89
C HIS A 269 2.51 9.13 6.89
N ILE A 270 2.26 9.34 8.19
CA ILE A 270 3.24 9.13 9.26
C ILE A 270 2.64 8.16 10.29
N PRO A 271 3.17 6.94 10.44
CA PRO A 271 2.66 5.97 11.40
C PRO A 271 3.07 6.35 12.83
N LEU A 272 2.11 6.79 13.64
CA LEU A 272 2.31 7.03 15.08
C LEU A 272 2.19 5.73 15.89
N GLN A 273 1.24 4.90 15.56
CA GLN A 273 0.81 3.67 16.24
C GLN A 273 0.15 3.92 17.59
N SER A 274 0.72 4.69 18.51
CA SER A 274 0.11 5.13 19.78
C SER A 274 0.57 6.52 20.16
N GLY A 275 -0.30 7.27 20.82
CA GLY A 275 0.03 8.57 21.42
C GLY A 275 0.41 8.47 22.91
N SER A 276 0.77 7.28 23.42
CA SER A 276 1.35 7.04 24.74
C SER A 276 2.75 6.51 24.60
N ASP A 277 3.72 7.11 25.29
CA ASP A 277 5.13 6.70 25.24
C ASP A 277 5.33 5.30 25.83
N GLU A 278 4.56 4.93 26.88
CA GLU A 278 4.60 3.59 27.47
C GLU A 278 4.17 2.52 26.45
N VAL A 279 3.16 2.81 25.65
CA VAL A 279 2.71 1.87 24.59
C VAL A 279 3.71 1.83 23.44
N LEU A 280 4.30 2.95 23.05
CA LEU A 280 5.35 3.01 22.04
C LEU A 280 6.60 2.18 22.46
N GLU A 281 7.00 2.26 23.73
CA GLU A 281 8.06 1.44 24.30
C GLU A 281 7.72 -0.07 24.23
N LEU A 282 6.51 -0.45 24.64
CA LEU A 282 6.03 -1.83 24.54
C LEU A 282 5.98 -2.33 23.09
N MET A 283 5.73 -1.45 22.14
CA MET A 283 5.76 -1.75 20.71
C MET A 283 7.18 -1.80 20.13
N HIS A 284 8.22 -1.46 20.89
CA HIS A 284 9.60 -1.26 20.43
C HIS A 284 9.69 -0.22 19.31
N ARG A 285 8.97 0.90 19.46
CA ARG A 285 9.10 2.03 18.52
C ARG A 285 10.40 2.79 18.80
N ARG A 286 10.96 3.43 17.76
CA ARG A 286 12.23 4.14 17.83
C ARG A 286 12.06 5.64 17.99
N TYR A 287 10.89 6.06 18.38
CA TYR A 287 10.49 7.46 18.62
C TYR A 287 9.49 7.51 19.77
N ASP A 288 9.34 8.69 20.32
CA ASP A 288 8.37 9.06 21.32
C ASP A 288 7.35 10.09 20.79
N THR A 289 6.38 10.43 21.60
CA THR A 289 5.36 11.43 21.27
C THR A 289 5.95 12.82 21.06
N ALA A 290 7.02 13.17 21.76
CA ALA A 290 7.69 14.47 21.63
C ALA A 290 8.36 14.63 20.26
N LEU A 291 9.08 13.60 19.77
CA LEU A 291 9.65 13.60 18.42
C LEU A 291 8.55 13.70 17.36
N PHE A 292 7.49 12.91 17.52
CA PHE A 292 6.35 12.93 16.58
C PHE A 292 5.73 14.32 16.49
N ALA A 293 5.37 14.93 17.64
CA ALA A 293 4.80 16.27 17.68
C ALA A 293 5.73 17.34 17.05
N ARG A 294 7.04 17.24 17.29
CA ARG A 294 8.04 18.13 16.67
C ARG A 294 8.02 18.03 15.14
N LYS A 295 7.94 16.80 14.59
CA LYS A 295 7.87 16.59 13.12
C LYS A 295 6.56 17.15 12.53
N ILE A 296 5.41 16.90 13.18
CA ILE A 296 4.13 17.46 12.75
C ILE A 296 4.16 18.98 12.74
N LYS A 297 4.70 19.59 13.81
CA LYS A 297 4.85 21.04 13.90
C LYS A 297 5.72 21.60 12.78
N LEU A 298 6.89 21.00 12.53
CA LEU A 298 7.80 21.44 11.46
C LEU A 298 7.15 21.33 10.07
N ILE A 299 6.42 20.24 9.79
CA ILE A 299 5.68 20.09 8.53
C ILE A 299 4.67 21.25 8.38
N LYS A 300 3.89 21.54 9.43
CA LYS A 300 2.89 22.61 9.38
C LYS A 300 3.49 24.01 9.33
N GLU A 301 4.66 24.23 9.92
CA GLU A 301 5.39 25.49 9.78
C GLU A 301 5.89 25.74 8.34
N LYS A 302 6.36 24.68 7.67
CA LYS A 302 6.86 24.78 6.30
C LYS A 302 5.76 24.70 5.26
N MET A 303 4.73 23.91 5.51
CA MET A 303 3.60 23.63 4.62
C MET A 303 2.28 23.68 5.42
N PRO A 304 1.71 24.87 5.68
CA PRO A 304 0.50 25.01 6.53
C PRO A 304 -0.69 24.16 6.04
N ASP A 305 -0.85 24.05 4.71
CA ASP A 305 -1.94 23.33 4.07
C ASP A 305 -1.62 21.84 3.79
N ALA A 306 -0.51 21.32 4.33
CA ALA A 306 -0.17 19.91 4.16
C ALA A 306 -1.22 19.00 4.80
N PHE A 307 -1.65 17.97 4.06
CA PHE A 307 -2.43 16.87 4.60
C PHE A 307 -1.51 15.92 5.40
N ILE A 308 -1.88 15.62 6.63
CA ILE A 308 -1.14 14.69 7.48
C ILE A 308 -2.07 13.56 7.90
N GLY A 309 -1.87 12.38 7.30
CA GLY A 309 -2.51 11.12 7.70
C GLY A 309 -1.66 10.38 8.73
N VAL A 310 -2.29 9.82 9.74
CA VAL A 310 -1.62 9.15 10.88
C VAL A 310 -2.19 7.76 11.10
N ASP A 311 -1.33 6.73 11.10
CA ASP A 311 -1.76 5.38 11.50
C ASP A 311 -1.76 5.25 13.02
N VAL A 312 -2.85 4.73 13.57
CA VAL A 312 -3.02 4.49 15.00
C VAL A 312 -3.59 3.10 15.24
N MET A 313 -2.96 2.36 16.13
CA MET A 313 -3.42 1.05 16.57
C MET A 313 -4.10 1.16 17.93
N VAL A 314 -5.26 0.56 18.10
CA VAL A 314 -5.98 0.53 19.37
C VAL A 314 -6.09 -0.89 19.92
N GLY A 315 -6.02 -1.01 21.24
CA GLY A 315 -6.16 -2.29 21.92
C GLY A 315 -4.95 -3.20 21.78
N SER A 316 -3.76 -2.63 21.58
CA SER A 316 -2.51 -3.39 21.66
C SER A 316 -2.33 -3.99 23.05
N ARG A 317 -1.55 -5.07 23.14
CA ARG A 317 -1.21 -5.60 24.43
C ARG A 317 -0.45 -4.56 25.25
N GLY A 318 -0.82 -4.40 26.51
CA GLY A 318 -0.25 -3.40 27.41
C GLY A 318 -0.95 -2.03 27.38
N GLU A 319 -1.84 -1.77 26.43
CA GLU A 319 -2.58 -0.50 26.32
C GLU A 319 -3.68 -0.40 27.38
N ARG A 320 -3.33 0.10 28.57
CA ARG A 320 -4.26 0.34 29.67
C ARG A 320 -5.22 1.49 29.35
N PRO A 321 -6.34 1.64 30.09
CA PRO A 321 -7.30 2.73 29.85
C PRO A 321 -6.65 4.13 29.90
N GLU A 322 -5.78 4.39 30.87
CA GLU A 322 -5.05 5.64 31.02
C GLU A 322 -4.18 5.94 29.79
N TYR A 323 -3.47 4.95 29.24
CA TYR A 323 -2.63 5.11 28.04
C TYR A 323 -3.46 5.40 26.78
N PHE A 324 -4.67 4.84 26.70
CA PHE A 324 -5.58 5.17 25.61
C PHE A 324 -6.10 6.62 25.72
N GLU A 325 -6.42 7.10 26.92
CA GLU A 325 -6.84 8.50 27.12
C GLU A 325 -5.67 9.45 26.80
N ASP A 326 -4.44 9.14 27.17
CA ASP A 326 -3.24 9.88 26.76
C ASP A 326 -3.11 9.94 25.25
N CYS A 327 -3.27 8.81 24.56
CA CYS A 327 -3.25 8.71 23.10
C CYS A 327 -4.33 9.58 22.46
N TYR A 328 -5.56 9.54 22.98
CA TYR A 328 -6.67 10.34 22.48
C TYR A 328 -6.38 11.85 22.62
N ASN A 329 -5.98 12.29 23.83
CA ASN A 329 -5.68 13.68 24.11
C ASN A 329 -4.50 14.19 23.26
N PHE A 330 -3.47 13.37 23.09
CA PHE A 330 -2.33 13.70 22.24
C PHE A 330 -2.76 13.91 20.79
N LEU A 331 -3.51 12.98 20.22
CA LEU A 331 -4.00 13.08 18.84
C LEU A 331 -4.97 14.26 18.64
N ASP A 332 -5.80 14.55 19.64
CA ASP A 332 -6.71 15.70 19.60
C ASP A 332 -5.95 17.03 19.55
N SER A 333 -4.85 17.13 20.29
CA SER A 333 -4.02 18.35 20.37
C SER A 333 -3.22 18.64 19.10
N LEU A 334 -2.99 17.63 18.22
CA LEU A 334 -2.13 17.79 17.06
C LEU A 334 -2.88 18.30 15.82
N PRO A 335 -2.25 19.13 14.97
CA PRO A 335 -2.84 19.60 13.72
C PRO A 335 -2.71 18.55 12.59
N VAL A 336 -3.08 17.31 12.88
CA VAL A 336 -3.16 16.22 11.88
C VAL A 336 -4.52 16.24 11.21
N THR A 337 -4.60 15.68 9.99
CA THR A 337 -5.81 15.77 9.17
C THR A 337 -6.69 14.53 9.27
N GLN A 338 -6.10 13.35 9.27
CA GLN A 338 -6.85 12.09 9.25
C GLN A 338 -6.15 11.02 10.09
N LEU A 339 -6.93 10.21 10.78
CA LEU A 339 -6.43 9.04 11.51
C LEU A 339 -6.88 7.78 10.78
N HIS A 340 -5.93 6.90 10.49
CA HIS A 340 -6.19 5.54 10.04
C HIS A 340 -6.14 4.63 11.26
N VAL A 341 -7.30 4.25 11.76
CA VAL A 341 -7.44 3.52 13.03
C VAL A 341 -7.54 2.02 12.77
N PHE A 342 -6.65 1.25 13.39
CA PHE A 342 -6.58 -0.21 13.27
C PHE A 342 -6.77 -0.87 14.64
N PRO A 343 -7.81 -1.70 14.84
CA PRO A 343 -7.84 -2.59 16.00
C PRO A 343 -6.69 -3.59 15.94
N TYR A 344 -5.97 -3.74 17.06
CA TYR A 344 -4.89 -4.70 17.18
C TYR A 344 -5.39 -6.13 16.95
N SER A 345 -4.67 -6.88 16.13
CA SER A 345 -4.89 -8.29 15.85
C SER A 345 -3.68 -9.10 16.32
N GLU A 346 -3.89 -10.04 17.20
CA GLU A 346 -2.84 -10.95 17.67
C GLU A 346 -2.29 -11.76 16.51
N ARG A 347 -0.96 -11.93 16.50
CA ARG A 347 -0.28 -12.71 15.46
C ARG A 347 0.63 -13.76 16.10
N PRO A 348 0.51 -15.04 15.72
CA PRO A 348 1.41 -16.09 16.18
C PRO A 348 2.88 -15.73 15.94
N GLY A 349 3.73 -16.02 16.92
CA GLY A 349 5.17 -15.80 16.83
C GLY A 349 5.63 -14.35 17.06
N THR A 350 4.71 -13.42 17.34
CA THR A 350 5.07 -12.04 17.68
C THR A 350 5.39 -11.86 19.16
N ALA A 351 6.38 -11.01 19.47
CA ALA A 351 6.79 -10.73 20.84
C ALA A 351 5.67 -10.07 21.68
N ALA A 352 4.73 -9.37 21.06
CA ALA A 352 3.61 -8.75 21.73
C ALA A 352 2.76 -9.75 22.55
N LEU A 353 2.70 -11.03 22.17
CA LEU A 353 1.93 -12.04 22.88
C LEU A 353 2.44 -12.30 24.32
N SER A 354 3.69 -11.92 24.63
CA SER A 354 4.24 -12.01 25.98
C SER A 354 3.84 -10.87 26.91
N ILE A 355 3.26 -9.78 26.36
CA ILE A 355 2.83 -8.62 27.13
C ILE A 355 1.52 -8.99 27.88
N PRO A 356 1.46 -8.85 29.22
CA PRO A 356 0.40 -9.50 30.01
C PRO A 356 -0.99 -8.84 29.90
N TYR A 357 -1.08 -7.51 29.70
CA TYR A 357 -2.38 -6.82 29.64
C TYR A 357 -3.02 -6.97 28.28
N VAL A 358 -4.24 -7.53 28.24
CA VAL A 358 -5.01 -7.78 27.01
C VAL A 358 -6.27 -6.93 27.02
N VAL A 359 -6.50 -6.18 25.95
CA VAL A 359 -7.74 -5.43 25.73
C VAL A 359 -8.75 -6.34 25.04
N ASP A 360 -9.95 -6.44 25.58
CA ASP A 360 -11.02 -7.23 24.94
C ASP A 360 -11.55 -6.60 23.64
N ASP A 361 -12.21 -7.39 22.81
CA ASP A 361 -12.66 -6.95 21.49
C ASP A 361 -13.77 -5.89 21.53
N ARG A 362 -14.55 -5.84 22.61
CA ARG A 362 -15.59 -4.80 22.79
C ARG A 362 -14.92 -3.47 23.07
N GLU A 363 -13.92 -3.47 23.94
CA GLU A 363 -13.15 -2.28 24.25
C GLU A 363 -12.32 -1.80 23.05
N LYS A 364 -11.68 -2.70 22.29
CA LYS A 364 -11.01 -2.33 21.03
C LYS A 364 -11.96 -1.62 20.06
N LYS A 365 -13.17 -2.14 19.89
CA LYS A 365 -14.20 -1.51 19.04
C LYS A 365 -14.62 -0.14 19.56
N HIS A 366 -14.76 0.00 20.89
CA HIS A 366 -15.10 1.27 21.52
C HIS A 366 -14.01 2.32 21.27
N ARG A 367 -12.74 1.98 21.53
CA ARG A 367 -11.58 2.87 21.27
C ARG A 367 -11.46 3.24 19.80
N ALA A 368 -11.61 2.28 18.91
CA ALA A 368 -11.60 2.54 17.47
C ALA A 368 -12.69 3.54 17.08
N HIS A 369 -13.91 3.38 17.59
CA HIS A 369 -15.00 4.30 17.30
C HIS A 369 -14.72 5.74 17.79
N LYS A 370 -14.16 5.89 19.00
CA LYS A 370 -13.75 7.22 19.52
C LYS A 370 -12.75 7.91 18.59
N LEU A 371 -11.70 7.20 18.16
CA LEU A 371 -10.68 7.77 17.28
C LEU A 371 -11.17 8.00 15.84
N LEU A 372 -12.06 7.15 15.32
CA LEU A 372 -12.68 7.37 14.01
C LEU A 372 -13.54 8.64 14.01
N LYS A 373 -14.29 8.89 15.09
CA LYS A 373 -15.05 10.14 15.24
C LYS A 373 -14.12 11.36 15.25
N LEU A 374 -13.03 11.31 16.02
CA LEU A 374 -12.02 12.37 16.01
C LEU A 374 -11.41 12.57 14.60
N SER A 375 -11.13 11.47 13.88
CA SER A 375 -10.64 11.52 12.49
C SER A 375 -11.61 12.25 11.56
N ASP A 376 -12.91 11.92 11.66
CA ASP A 376 -13.95 12.57 10.86
C ASP A 376 -14.04 14.08 11.16
N GLU A 377 -14.00 14.47 12.43
CA GLU A 377 -14.02 15.87 12.85
C GLU A 377 -12.81 16.64 12.29
N LYS A 378 -11.59 16.09 12.41
CA LYS A 378 -10.36 16.70 11.88
C LYS A 378 -10.36 16.79 10.35
N THR A 379 -10.80 15.74 9.66
CA THR A 379 -10.87 15.71 8.19
C THR A 379 -11.86 16.75 7.68
N ARG A 380 -13.03 16.86 8.30
CA ARG A 380 -14.02 17.88 7.94
C ARG A 380 -13.53 19.30 8.19
N ALA A 381 -12.86 19.52 9.32
CA ALA A 381 -12.27 20.83 9.63
C ALA A 381 -11.23 21.23 8.58
N PHE A 382 -10.37 20.28 8.19
CA PHE A 382 -9.39 20.50 7.13
C PHE A 382 -10.05 20.82 5.79
N TYR A 383 -11.04 20.05 5.36
CA TYR A 383 -11.77 20.32 4.12
C TYR A 383 -12.51 21.66 4.15
N ALA A 384 -13.20 21.96 5.25
CA ALA A 384 -13.95 23.22 5.41
C ALA A 384 -13.06 24.46 5.28
N ALA A 385 -11.82 24.41 5.79
CA ALA A 385 -10.85 25.49 5.67
C ALA A 385 -10.45 25.83 4.22
N HIS A 386 -10.71 24.91 3.28
CA HIS A 386 -10.34 25.09 1.86
C HIS A 386 -11.55 25.44 0.95
N ILE A 387 -12.76 25.52 1.48
CA ILE A 387 -13.95 25.92 0.71
C ILE A 387 -13.74 27.32 0.12
N GLY A 388 -14.07 27.50 -1.16
CA GLY A 388 -13.90 28.74 -1.90
C GLY A 388 -12.51 28.92 -2.54
N GLN A 389 -11.52 28.15 -2.13
CA GLN A 389 -10.18 28.21 -2.70
C GLN A 389 -10.11 27.56 -4.09
N GLU A 390 -9.11 27.95 -4.87
CA GLU A 390 -8.79 27.31 -6.15
C GLU A 390 -7.74 26.23 -5.93
N ALA A 391 -7.90 25.11 -6.61
CA ALA A 391 -6.98 23.99 -6.52
C ALA A 391 -6.85 23.25 -7.85
N ASP A 392 -5.70 22.64 -8.06
CA ASP A 392 -5.47 21.72 -9.17
C ASP A 392 -5.87 20.31 -8.73
N VAL A 393 -6.76 19.66 -9.46
CA VAL A 393 -7.31 18.36 -9.15
C VAL A 393 -6.97 17.35 -10.23
N LEU A 394 -6.31 16.24 -9.85
CA LEU A 394 -6.13 15.09 -10.71
C LEU A 394 -7.40 14.24 -10.66
N PHE A 395 -8.15 14.21 -11.75
CA PHE A 395 -9.38 13.44 -11.84
C PHE A 395 -9.15 11.98 -12.22
N GLU A 396 -9.94 11.11 -11.62
CA GLU A 396 -9.91 9.66 -11.83
C GLU A 396 -11.10 9.22 -12.69
N LYS A 397 -10.93 8.14 -13.45
CA LYS A 397 -11.95 7.59 -14.33
C LYS A 397 -13.29 7.38 -13.63
N ALA A 398 -14.35 7.93 -14.20
CA ALA A 398 -15.72 7.71 -13.74
C ALA A 398 -16.47 6.74 -14.66
N ALA A 399 -17.40 5.98 -14.09
CA ALA A 399 -18.37 5.25 -14.88
C ALA A 399 -19.36 6.25 -15.55
N ARG A 400 -19.83 5.93 -16.73
CA ARG A 400 -20.76 6.79 -17.49
C ARG A 400 -21.99 7.15 -16.65
N GLY A 401 -22.29 8.45 -16.57
CA GLY A 401 -23.42 8.98 -15.79
C GLY A 401 -23.24 8.96 -14.27
N LYS A 402 -22.00 8.76 -13.79
CA LYS A 402 -21.65 8.86 -12.37
C LYS A 402 -20.80 10.09 -12.11
N ALA A 403 -20.80 10.57 -10.88
CA ALA A 403 -19.91 11.64 -10.44
C ALA A 403 -18.43 11.21 -10.66
N MET A 404 -17.62 12.18 -11.05
CA MET A 404 -16.17 12.00 -11.22
C MET A 404 -15.45 12.53 -10.00
N HIS A 405 -14.52 11.73 -9.47
CA HIS A 405 -13.74 12.13 -8.31
C HIS A 405 -12.29 12.40 -8.68
N GLY A 406 -11.63 13.21 -7.88
CA GLY A 406 -10.21 13.50 -8.01
C GLY A 406 -9.63 13.93 -6.67
N PHE A 407 -8.31 14.20 -6.68
CA PHE A 407 -7.60 14.68 -5.49
C PHE A 407 -6.79 15.94 -5.82
N THR A 408 -6.84 16.89 -4.89
CA THR A 408 -5.96 18.07 -4.92
C THR A 408 -4.50 17.65 -4.64
N ASP A 409 -3.58 18.59 -4.78
CA ASP A 409 -2.18 18.43 -4.36
C ASP A 409 -2.06 18.07 -2.88
N ASN A 410 -2.81 18.74 -1.98
CA ASN A 410 -2.90 18.45 -0.56
C ASN A 410 -3.95 17.38 -0.19
N TYR A 411 -4.30 16.50 -1.11
CA TYR A 411 -5.08 15.28 -0.90
C TYR A 411 -6.55 15.48 -0.50
N ILE A 412 -7.16 16.64 -0.72
CA ILE A 412 -8.60 16.83 -0.55
C ILE A 412 -9.31 16.06 -1.67
N ARG A 413 -10.27 15.22 -1.31
CA ARG A 413 -11.12 14.55 -2.28
C ARG A 413 -12.17 15.51 -2.83
N VAL A 414 -12.28 15.53 -4.13
CA VAL A 414 -13.14 16.46 -4.87
C VAL A 414 -14.09 15.69 -5.78
N GLU A 415 -15.29 16.24 -6.00
CA GLU A 415 -16.33 15.61 -6.80
C GLU A 415 -16.85 16.61 -7.88
N LEU A 416 -16.83 16.18 -9.14
CA LEU A 416 -17.65 16.77 -10.20
C LEU A 416 -18.97 16.01 -10.29
N SER A 417 -20.08 16.75 -10.40
CA SER A 417 -21.41 16.15 -10.60
C SER A 417 -21.48 15.36 -11.93
N PRO A 418 -22.42 14.41 -12.07
CA PRO A 418 -22.54 13.58 -13.28
C PRO A 418 -22.74 14.38 -14.58
N ASP A 419 -23.36 15.56 -14.51
CA ASP A 419 -23.57 16.47 -15.63
C ASP A 419 -22.32 17.24 -16.04
N GLN A 420 -21.37 17.42 -15.13
CA GLN A 420 -20.08 18.06 -15.36
C GLN A 420 -18.97 17.07 -15.72
N ALA A 421 -19.14 15.79 -15.36
CA ALA A 421 -18.15 14.75 -15.58
C ALA A 421 -18.02 14.42 -17.08
N LYS A 422 -16.79 14.49 -17.61
CA LYS A 422 -16.50 14.12 -19.01
C LYS A 422 -15.38 13.09 -19.06
N GLU A 423 -15.44 12.17 -20.01
CA GLU A 423 -14.42 11.13 -20.20
C GLU A 423 -13.03 11.73 -20.49
N GLU A 424 -12.96 12.86 -21.18
CA GLU A 424 -11.73 13.59 -21.48
C GLU A 424 -10.99 14.12 -20.25
N TYR A 425 -11.64 14.16 -19.08
CA TYR A 425 -11.03 14.59 -17.81
C TYR A 425 -10.32 13.46 -17.06
N ASP A 426 -10.48 12.22 -17.51
CA ASP A 426 -9.77 11.07 -16.93
C ASP A 426 -8.26 11.29 -17.06
N ASN A 427 -7.55 11.12 -15.94
CA ASN A 427 -6.11 11.34 -15.84
C ASN A 427 -5.65 12.77 -16.22
N GLN A 428 -6.53 13.78 -16.08
CA GLN A 428 -6.17 15.18 -16.30
C GLN A 428 -6.11 15.93 -14.97
N ILE A 429 -5.16 16.86 -14.88
CA ILE A 429 -5.11 17.84 -13.80
C ILE A 429 -5.83 19.09 -14.28
N LEU A 430 -6.93 19.41 -13.62
CA LEU A 430 -7.77 20.54 -13.96
C LEU A 430 -7.87 21.51 -12.79
N ARG A 431 -7.88 22.82 -13.13
CA ARG A 431 -8.07 23.89 -12.16
C ARG A 431 -9.54 23.99 -11.81
N VAL A 432 -9.85 23.98 -10.50
CA VAL A 432 -11.22 24.06 -9.97
C VAL A 432 -11.31 25.04 -8.82
N ARG A 433 -12.53 25.52 -8.55
CA ARG A 433 -12.87 26.15 -7.28
C ARG A 433 -13.56 25.13 -6.40
N LEU A 434 -13.05 24.98 -5.18
CA LEU A 434 -13.60 24.06 -4.16
C LEU A 434 -14.90 24.67 -3.61
N GLY A 435 -15.97 23.89 -3.65
CA GLY A 435 -17.29 24.25 -3.15
C GLY A 435 -17.61 23.57 -1.82
N GLU A 436 -18.90 23.59 -1.47
CA GLU A 436 -19.42 22.94 -0.28
C GLU A 436 -19.24 21.41 -0.30
N PHE A 437 -19.39 20.77 0.82
CA PHE A 437 -19.43 19.32 0.92
C PHE A 437 -20.48 18.71 -0.01
N ASN A 438 -20.17 17.52 -0.54
CA ASN A 438 -21.17 16.70 -1.22
C ASN A 438 -22.19 16.11 -0.21
N PHE A 439 -23.18 15.39 -0.69
CA PHE A 439 -24.31 14.91 0.13
C PHE A 439 -23.86 14.01 1.31
N ASP A 440 -22.91 13.12 1.10
CA ASP A 440 -22.42 12.18 2.11
C ASP A 440 -21.23 12.74 2.92
N GLN A 441 -20.85 13.98 2.67
CA GLN A 441 -19.75 14.70 3.33
C GLN A 441 -18.37 14.03 3.15
N SER A 442 -18.20 13.22 2.12
CA SER A 442 -16.95 12.49 1.84
C SER A 442 -16.00 13.25 0.91
N SER A 443 -16.46 14.29 0.26
CA SER A 443 -15.70 15.14 -0.68
C SER A 443 -16.25 16.55 -0.75
N LEU A 444 -15.46 17.48 -1.31
CA LEU A 444 -15.93 18.80 -1.71
C LEU A 444 -16.42 18.76 -3.15
N LYS A 445 -17.52 19.45 -3.46
CA LYS A 445 -17.95 19.71 -4.83
C LYS A 445 -16.93 20.59 -5.53
N ALA A 446 -16.76 20.42 -6.83
CA ALA A 446 -15.88 21.25 -7.61
C ALA A 446 -16.64 22.00 -8.72
N LYS A 447 -16.17 23.20 -9.04
CA LYS A 447 -16.55 23.94 -10.23
C LYS A 447 -15.29 24.17 -11.08
N LEU A 448 -15.33 23.70 -12.33
CA LEU A 448 -14.25 23.95 -13.30
C LEU A 448 -14.10 25.46 -13.56
N LEU A 449 -12.86 25.94 -13.71
CA LEU A 449 -12.49 27.30 -13.97
C LEU A 449 -12.11 27.51 -15.44
#